data_eeb1013c0a4678ae4cd5780b521ec4bb
#
_entry.id   eeb1013c0a4678ae4cd5780b521ec4bb
#
_cell.length_a   1.000
_cell.length_b   1.000
_cell.length_c   1.000
_cell.angle_alpha   90.00
_cell.angle_beta   90.00
_cell.angle_gamma   90.00
#
_symmetry.space_group_name_H-M   'P 1'
#
loop_
_entity.id
_entity.type
_entity.pdbx_description
1 polymer ?
#
loop_
_entity_poly.entity_id
_entity_poly.type
_entity_poly.pdbx_seq_one_letter_code
_entity_poly.pdbx_strand_id
1 'polypeptide(L)'
;MISARVTAWQHNWLGAQEIMNILFRNRREAGLLLARQLASYAGRPDVIVLALPRGGVPVGFEVAAELDAPLDIKVVRKIGMPGHPEYAIGAISSDQSLFQTREIEAYGVDPKAIESIVSRERKEIERRESVYRAGRPPLPLQGKVVIVVDDGLATGSTMRVALQSVRKNNPAWVVAAVPVAAAEIRQELEGEADEVACLHTPTPFYGVGQWYADFEQTADDEVLHLLHEAQRRHPPTASTTTSSSRNG
;
A
#
# COMPACT_ATOMS: atom_id res chain seq x y z
N MET A 1 31.46 56.16 -19.62
CA MET A 1 30.20 55.63 -20.14
C MET A 1 30.31 54.10 -20.18
N ILE A 2 30.08 53.43 -19.04
CA ILE A 2 29.88 51.98 -18.97
C ILE A 2 28.79 51.79 -17.89
N SER A 3 27.57 51.78 -18.31
CA SER A 3 26.44 51.40 -17.48
C SER A 3 25.36 50.79 -18.41
N ALA A 4 24.75 49.72 -17.98
CA ALA A 4 23.64 49.04 -18.60
C ALA A 4 23.95 47.76 -19.39
N ARG A 5 24.35 46.66 -18.68
CA ARG A 5 24.14 45.28 -19.16
C ARG A 5 24.20 44.23 -18.02
N VAL A 6 23.63 44.50 -16.85
CA VAL A 6 23.56 43.51 -15.75
C VAL A 6 22.13 43.17 -15.32
N THR A 7 21.10 43.64 -16.00
CA THR A 7 19.72 43.48 -15.54
C THR A 7 18.90 42.46 -16.32
N ALA A 8 19.48 41.67 -17.23
CA ALA A 8 18.70 40.68 -18.02
C ALA A 8 18.75 39.23 -17.49
N TRP A 9 19.58 38.93 -16.48
CA TRP A 9 19.74 37.55 -15.97
C TRP A 9 18.97 37.29 -14.66
N GLN A 10 18.44 38.32 -14.01
CA GLN A 10 17.71 38.16 -12.75
C GLN A 10 16.19 37.99 -12.90
N HIS A 11 15.61 38.10 -14.09
CA HIS A 11 14.15 38.01 -14.28
C HIS A 11 13.68 36.69 -14.89
N ASN A 12 14.60 35.74 -15.17
CA ASN A 12 14.21 34.47 -15.78
C ASN A 12 14.14 33.28 -14.80
N TRP A 13 14.30 33.51 -13.48
CA TRP A 13 14.17 32.47 -12.44
C TRP A 13 12.78 32.43 -11.78
N LEU A 14 11.88 33.34 -12.13
CA LEU A 14 10.54 33.43 -11.57
C LEU A 14 9.43 32.89 -12.49
N GLY A 15 9.82 32.33 -13.65
CA GLY A 15 8.87 31.86 -14.69
C GLY A 15 8.76 30.37 -14.89
N ALA A 16 9.54 29.56 -14.16
CA ALA A 16 9.44 28.09 -14.19
C ALA A 16 9.07 27.54 -12.81
N GLN A 17 8.08 28.10 -12.15
CA GLN A 17 7.24 27.28 -11.28
C GLN A 17 6.44 26.40 -12.26
N GLU A 18 7.00 25.23 -12.58
CA GLU A 18 6.19 24.10 -13.00
C GLU A 18 5.03 24.06 -11.99
N ILE A 19 3.83 24.37 -12.46
CA ILE A 19 2.59 24.15 -11.71
C ILE A 19 2.61 22.65 -11.50
N MET A 20 3.13 22.19 -10.34
CA MET A 20 2.97 20.81 -9.94
C MET A 20 1.47 20.57 -9.93
N ASN A 21 1.00 19.77 -10.87
CA ASN A 21 -0.40 19.39 -10.98
C ASN A 21 -0.72 18.49 -9.78
N ILE A 22 -0.97 19.12 -8.61
CA ILE A 22 -1.48 18.42 -7.44
C ILE A 22 -2.79 17.77 -7.82
N LEU A 23 -2.86 16.44 -7.72
CA LEU A 23 -4.04 15.65 -8.08
C LEU A 23 -5.01 15.51 -6.90
N PHE A 24 -4.49 15.49 -5.67
CA PHE A 24 -5.26 15.23 -4.47
C PHE A 24 -4.90 16.22 -3.36
N ARG A 25 -5.90 16.68 -2.59
CA ARG A 25 -5.63 17.48 -1.39
C ARG A 25 -4.91 16.67 -0.32
N ASN A 26 -5.36 15.43 -0.10
CA ASN A 26 -4.79 14.49 0.88
C ASN A 26 -5.21 13.04 0.54
N ARG A 27 -4.76 12.07 1.36
CA ARG A 27 -5.05 10.64 1.19
C ARG A 27 -6.54 10.29 1.29
N ARG A 28 -7.31 11.02 2.11
CA ARG A 28 -8.75 10.79 2.24
C ARG A 28 -9.49 11.14 0.95
N GLU A 29 -9.22 12.30 0.37
CA GLU A 29 -9.81 12.67 -0.93
C GLU A 29 -9.43 11.67 -2.02
N ALA A 30 -8.16 11.24 -2.07
CA ALA A 30 -7.70 10.23 -3.00
C ALA A 30 -8.47 8.91 -2.83
N GLY A 31 -8.73 8.50 -1.58
CA GLY A 31 -9.52 7.32 -1.25
C GLY A 31 -10.96 7.40 -1.73
N LEU A 32 -11.63 8.53 -1.52
CA LEU A 32 -13.00 8.77 -2.01
C LEU A 32 -13.09 8.72 -3.54
N LEU A 33 -12.10 9.25 -4.24
CA LEU A 33 -12.05 9.19 -5.71
C LEU A 33 -11.78 7.76 -6.19
N LEU A 34 -10.89 7.03 -5.53
CA LEU A 34 -10.58 5.63 -5.85
C LEU A 34 -11.78 4.72 -5.62
N ALA A 35 -12.55 4.94 -4.55
CA ALA A 35 -13.77 4.20 -4.27
C ALA A 35 -14.81 4.33 -5.40
N ARG A 36 -14.93 5.50 -6.02
CA ARG A 36 -15.83 5.69 -7.18
C ARG A 36 -15.43 4.83 -8.38
N GLN A 37 -14.13 4.66 -8.64
CA GLN A 37 -13.65 3.75 -9.68
C GLN A 37 -13.97 2.29 -9.34
N LEU A 38 -14.00 1.94 -8.05
CA LEU A 38 -14.28 0.61 -7.54
C LEU A 38 -15.78 0.37 -7.23
N ALA A 39 -16.68 1.24 -7.66
CA ALA A 39 -18.11 1.19 -7.31
C ALA A 39 -18.82 -0.13 -7.69
N SER A 40 -18.31 -0.88 -8.67
CA SER A 40 -18.81 -2.21 -9.03
C SER A 40 -18.66 -3.26 -7.92
N TYR A 41 -17.82 -2.99 -6.91
CA TYR A 41 -17.61 -3.84 -5.75
C TYR A 41 -18.48 -3.45 -4.54
N ALA A 42 -19.24 -2.35 -4.60
CA ALA A 42 -20.02 -1.84 -3.48
C ALA A 42 -21.13 -2.81 -3.05
N GLY A 43 -21.30 -2.99 -1.73
CA GLY A 43 -22.35 -3.82 -1.13
C GLY A 43 -22.17 -5.33 -1.34
N ARG A 44 -21.06 -5.78 -1.88
CA ARG A 44 -20.78 -7.21 -2.09
C ARG A 44 -20.25 -7.85 -0.79
N PRO A 45 -20.87 -8.95 -0.31
CA PRO A 45 -20.49 -9.59 0.96
C PRO A 45 -19.18 -10.40 0.88
N ASP A 46 -18.66 -10.60 -0.33
CA ASP A 46 -17.42 -11.32 -0.60
C ASP A 46 -16.20 -10.38 -0.75
N VAL A 47 -16.39 -9.06 -0.66
CA VAL A 47 -15.30 -8.07 -0.79
C VAL A 47 -14.60 -7.82 0.55
N ILE A 48 -13.29 -7.74 0.52
CA ILE A 48 -12.43 -7.33 1.64
C ILE A 48 -11.43 -6.29 1.12
N VAL A 49 -11.25 -5.19 1.84
CA VAL A 49 -10.21 -4.21 1.59
C VAL A 49 -9.03 -4.47 2.50
N LEU A 50 -7.82 -4.60 1.91
CA LEU A 50 -6.55 -4.71 2.63
C LEU A 50 -5.69 -3.48 2.37
N ALA A 51 -5.50 -2.64 3.38
CA ALA A 51 -4.64 -1.46 3.27
C ALA A 51 -3.18 -1.79 3.61
N LEU A 52 -2.23 -1.19 2.89
CA LEU A 52 -0.80 -1.29 3.18
C LEU A 52 -0.39 -0.17 4.15
N PRO A 53 -0.05 -0.48 5.41
CA PRO A 53 0.31 0.56 6.37
C PRO A 53 1.66 1.21 6.03
N ARG A 54 1.84 2.51 6.30
CA ARG A 54 0.87 3.37 7.00
C ARG A 54 0.03 4.19 6.02
N GLY A 55 0.63 4.72 4.94
CA GLY A 55 -0.01 5.65 4.00
C GLY A 55 -1.26 5.09 3.30
N GLY A 56 -1.29 3.79 3.00
CA GLY A 56 -2.45 3.14 2.38
C GLY A 56 -3.68 3.06 3.29
N VAL A 57 -3.53 3.21 4.64
CA VAL A 57 -4.68 3.04 5.56
C VAL A 57 -5.72 4.16 5.44
N PRO A 58 -5.36 5.46 5.39
CA PRO A 58 -6.36 6.51 5.16
C PRO A 58 -7.09 6.37 3.80
N VAL A 59 -6.37 5.93 2.74
CA VAL A 59 -6.98 5.65 1.44
C VAL A 59 -7.92 4.45 1.51
N GLY A 60 -7.44 3.33 2.07
CA GLY A 60 -8.21 2.09 2.21
C GLY A 60 -9.44 2.24 3.11
N PHE A 61 -9.37 3.11 4.12
CA PHE A 61 -10.50 3.42 4.99
C PHE A 61 -11.67 4.04 4.21
N GLU A 62 -11.40 5.06 3.38
CA GLU A 62 -12.44 5.69 2.55
C GLU A 62 -12.98 4.70 1.51
N VAL A 63 -12.08 3.89 0.88
CA VAL A 63 -12.51 2.83 -0.06
C VAL A 63 -13.43 1.83 0.64
N ALA A 64 -13.04 1.31 1.79
CA ALA A 64 -13.83 0.33 2.54
C ALA A 64 -15.19 0.90 2.98
N ALA A 65 -15.20 2.17 3.43
CA ALA A 65 -16.41 2.85 3.86
C ALA A 65 -17.42 3.05 2.71
N GLU A 66 -16.95 3.51 1.54
CA GLU A 66 -17.81 3.73 0.37
C GLU A 66 -18.30 2.42 -0.26
N LEU A 67 -17.50 1.35 -0.20
CA LEU A 67 -17.88 0.04 -0.72
C LEU A 67 -18.74 -0.78 0.26
N ASP A 68 -18.93 -0.31 1.49
CA ASP A 68 -19.55 -1.08 2.59
C ASP A 68 -18.85 -2.44 2.78
N ALA A 69 -17.52 -2.42 2.85
CA ALA A 69 -16.67 -3.60 2.93
C ALA A 69 -15.80 -3.60 4.20
N PRO A 70 -15.48 -4.77 4.78
CA PRO A 70 -14.56 -4.84 5.91
C PRO A 70 -13.15 -4.43 5.51
N LEU A 71 -12.46 -3.71 6.41
CA LEU A 71 -11.08 -3.26 6.28
C LEU A 71 -10.16 -4.06 7.20
N ASP A 72 -9.05 -4.56 6.65
CA ASP A 72 -7.91 -5.06 7.41
C ASP A 72 -6.60 -4.50 6.82
N ILE A 73 -5.47 -4.86 7.39
CA ILE A 73 -4.15 -4.45 6.93
C ILE A 73 -3.33 -5.63 6.40
N LYS A 74 -2.40 -5.32 5.53
CA LYS A 74 -1.32 -6.23 5.14
C LYS A 74 0.03 -5.52 5.32
N VAL A 75 0.80 -5.93 6.33
CA VAL A 75 2.11 -5.33 6.59
C VAL A 75 3.15 -5.94 5.67
N VAL A 76 3.85 -5.09 4.95
CA VAL A 76 5.02 -5.42 4.11
C VAL A 76 6.18 -4.52 4.51
N ARG A 77 7.39 -5.06 4.51
CA ARG A 77 8.61 -4.32 4.84
C ARG A 77 9.62 -4.44 3.72
N LYS A 78 10.24 -3.32 3.36
CA LYS A 78 11.36 -3.30 2.43
C LYS A 78 12.59 -3.95 3.07
N ILE A 79 13.35 -4.67 2.25
CA ILE A 79 14.66 -5.20 2.61
C ILE A 79 15.70 -4.26 2.02
N GLY A 80 16.41 -3.55 2.88
CA GLY A 80 17.52 -2.67 2.46
C GLY A 80 18.80 -3.48 2.21
N MET A 81 19.64 -2.97 1.33
CA MET A 81 20.95 -3.56 1.05
C MET A 81 21.84 -3.49 2.32
N PRO A 82 22.58 -4.56 2.66
CA PRO A 82 23.57 -4.52 3.72
C PRO A 82 24.56 -3.37 3.53
N GLY A 83 24.73 -2.53 4.56
CA GLY A 83 25.55 -1.31 4.49
C GLY A 83 24.90 -0.08 3.84
N HIS A 84 23.81 -0.25 3.10
CA HIS A 84 23.05 0.82 2.44
C HIS A 84 21.55 0.62 2.60
N PRO A 85 20.98 0.78 3.82
CA PRO A 85 19.59 0.42 4.12
C PRO A 85 18.54 1.21 3.32
N GLU A 86 18.89 2.39 2.81
CA GLU A 86 18.03 3.22 1.94
C GLU A 86 17.85 2.61 0.54
N TYR A 87 18.78 1.75 0.10
CA TYR A 87 18.67 1.06 -1.17
C TYR A 87 17.90 -0.25 -0.99
N ALA A 88 16.65 -0.25 -1.41
CA ALA A 88 15.78 -1.41 -1.27
C ALA A 88 16.12 -2.49 -2.31
N ILE A 89 16.52 -3.67 -1.86
CA ILE A 89 16.81 -4.85 -2.67
C ILE A 89 15.69 -5.88 -2.67
N GLY A 90 14.61 -5.59 -1.95
CA GLY A 90 13.46 -6.48 -1.88
C GLY A 90 12.39 -6.00 -0.90
N ALA A 91 11.41 -6.84 -0.69
CA ALA A 91 10.38 -6.65 0.33
C ALA A 91 9.88 -8.01 0.85
N ILE A 92 9.35 -8.03 2.08
CA ILE A 92 8.88 -9.23 2.77
C ILE A 92 7.55 -8.97 3.48
N SER A 93 6.71 -10.00 3.59
CA SER A 93 5.50 -10.03 4.40
C SER A 93 5.56 -11.10 5.50
N SER A 94 4.58 -11.13 6.41
CA SER A 94 4.51 -12.04 7.54
C SER A 94 4.45 -13.53 7.14
N ASP A 95 3.84 -13.86 6.01
CA ASP A 95 3.75 -15.22 5.48
C ASP A 95 4.97 -15.65 4.65
N GLN A 96 6.09 -14.91 4.78
CA GLN A 96 7.35 -15.15 4.09
C GLN A 96 7.31 -14.93 2.57
N SER A 97 6.27 -14.31 2.03
CA SER A 97 6.32 -13.81 0.66
C SER A 97 7.45 -12.80 0.53
N LEU A 98 8.38 -13.09 -0.35
CA LEU A 98 9.61 -12.34 -0.53
C LEU A 98 9.74 -11.97 -2.01
N PHE A 99 9.84 -10.68 -2.29
CA PHE A 99 10.28 -10.18 -3.57
C PHE A 99 11.74 -9.73 -3.43
N GLN A 100 12.58 -10.19 -4.32
CA GLN A 100 13.98 -9.76 -4.43
C GLN A 100 14.24 -9.21 -5.81
N THR A 101 15.00 -8.11 -5.88
CA THR A 101 15.44 -7.59 -7.16
C THR A 101 16.55 -8.46 -7.73
N ARG A 102 16.67 -8.55 -9.07
CA ARG A 102 17.74 -9.32 -9.74
C ARG A 102 19.15 -8.80 -9.44
N GLU A 103 19.23 -7.59 -8.94
CA GLU A 103 20.48 -6.89 -8.60
C GLU A 103 21.22 -7.52 -7.41
N ILE A 104 20.53 -8.27 -6.54
CA ILE A 104 21.16 -8.96 -5.39
C ILE A 104 22.31 -9.87 -5.84
N GLU A 105 22.09 -10.64 -6.92
CA GLU A 105 23.12 -11.53 -7.47
C GLU A 105 24.27 -10.73 -8.09
N ALA A 106 23.96 -9.60 -8.73
CA ALA A 106 24.95 -8.73 -9.39
C ALA A 106 25.89 -8.01 -8.38
N TYR A 107 25.38 -7.70 -7.17
CA TYR A 107 26.18 -7.04 -6.14
C TYR A 107 26.95 -7.97 -5.21
N GLY A 108 26.85 -9.30 -5.39
CA GLY A 108 27.56 -10.27 -4.58
C GLY A 108 27.28 -10.16 -3.08
N VAL A 109 26.05 -9.83 -2.72
CA VAL A 109 25.63 -9.63 -1.31
C VAL A 109 25.68 -10.96 -0.57
N ASP A 110 26.31 -11.00 0.61
CA ASP A 110 26.38 -12.18 1.46
C ASP A 110 24.95 -12.67 1.82
N PRO A 111 24.56 -13.89 1.46
CA PRO A 111 23.24 -14.45 1.80
C PRO A 111 22.92 -14.42 3.31
N LYS A 112 23.93 -14.61 4.17
CA LYS A 112 23.75 -14.56 5.63
C LYS A 112 23.37 -13.15 6.12
N ALA A 113 23.93 -12.11 5.50
CA ALA A 113 23.58 -10.74 5.83
C ALA A 113 22.11 -10.44 5.45
N ILE A 114 21.66 -10.92 4.29
CA ILE A 114 20.25 -10.81 3.86
C ILE A 114 19.33 -11.56 4.83
N GLU A 115 19.68 -12.80 5.20
CA GLU A 115 18.88 -13.62 6.11
C GLU A 115 18.72 -12.95 7.49
N SER A 116 19.77 -12.31 8.00
CA SER A 116 19.73 -11.53 9.24
C SER A 116 18.74 -10.35 9.14
N ILE A 117 18.77 -9.60 8.02
CA ILE A 117 17.85 -8.49 7.77
C ILE A 117 16.41 -9.01 7.65
N VAL A 118 16.18 -10.06 6.87
CA VAL A 118 14.87 -10.70 6.71
C VAL A 118 14.29 -11.13 8.07
N SER A 119 15.10 -11.75 8.92
CA SER A 119 14.67 -12.18 10.26
C SER A 119 14.25 -11.00 11.14
N ARG A 120 15.02 -9.90 11.11
CA ARG A 120 14.69 -8.66 11.83
C ARG A 120 13.40 -8.04 11.33
N GLU A 121 13.26 -7.88 10.01
CA GLU A 121 12.08 -7.26 9.41
C GLU A 121 10.82 -8.12 9.65
N ARG A 122 10.94 -9.44 9.71
CA ARG A 122 9.83 -10.35 10.05
C ARG A 122 9.29 -10.09 11.47
N LYS A 123 10.17 -9.98 12.44
CA LYS A 123 9.77 -9.66 13.83
C LYS A 123 9.05 -8.31 13.91
N GLU A 124 9.51 -7.33 13.15
CA GLU A 124 8.88 -6.01 13.10
C GLU A 124 7.51 -6.06 12.41
N ILE A 125 7.33 -6.90 11.37
CA ILE A 125 6.01 -7.14 10.74
C ILE A 125 5.05 -7.74 11.78
N GLU A 126 5.44 -8.81 12.45
CA GLU A 126 4.63 -9.49 13.46
C GLU A 126 4.23 -8.52 14.60
N ARG A 127 5.18 -7.70 15.06
CA ARG A 127 4.91 -6.68 16.06
C ARG A 127 3.86 -5.67 15.56
N ARG A 128 4.01 -5.13 14.36
CA ARG A 128 3.07 -4.16 13.77
C ARG A 128 1.70 -4.76 13.54
N GLU A 129 1.63 -5.96 12.97
CA GLU A 129 0.34 -6.64 12.74
C GLU A 129 -0.41 -6.88 14.06
N SER A 130 0.31 -7.30 15.12
CA SER A 130 -0.29 -7.48 16.46
C SER A 130 -0.82 -6.16 17.02
N VAL A 131 -0.04 -5.07 16.91
CA VAL A 131 -0.44 -3.74 17.40
C VAL A 131 -1.65 -3.22 16.62
N TYR A 132 -1.59 -3.18 15.29
CA TYR A 132 -2.65 -2.61 14.46
C TYR A 132 -3.95 -3.41 14.50
N ARG A 133 -3.88 -4.73 14.65
CA ARG A 133 -5.07 -5.56 14.84
C ARG A 133 -5.55 -5.62 16.28
N ALA A 134 -4.81 -5.05 17.24
CA ALA A 134 -5.14 -5.14 18.68
C ALA A 134 -5.41 -6.59 19.13
N GLY A 135 -4.56 -7.51 18.69
CA GLY A 135 -4.66 -8.95 19.01
C GLY A 135 -5.71 -9.75 18.23
N ARG A 136 -6.44 -9.13 17.31
CA ARG A 136 -7.44 -9.84 16.48
C ARG A 136 -6.76 -10.68 15.39
N PRO A 137 -7.36 -11.81 15.00
CA PRO A 137 -6.88 -12.56 13.85
C PRO A 137 -7.11 -11.78 12.54
N PRO A 138 -6.31 -12.05 11.50
CA PRO A 138 -6.55 -11.50 10.17
C PRO A 138 -7.89 -11.99 9.59
N LEU A 139 -8.47 -11.19 8.71
CA LEU A 139 -9.69 -11.58 7.99
C LEU A 139 -9.41 -12.78 7.06
N PRO A 140 -10.34 -13.75 6.94
CA PRO A 140 -10.19 -14.88 6.04
C PRO A 140 -10.34 -14.43 4.58
N LEU A 141 -9.33 -14.71 3.74
CA LEU A 141 -9.29 -14.25 2.35
C LEU A 141 -9.73 -15.33 1.35
N GLN A 142 -9.83 -16.59 1.76
CA GLN A 142 -10.18 -17.71 0.88
C GLN A 142 -11.55 -17.47 0.21
N GLY A 143 -11.56 -17.54 -1.13
CA GLY A 143 -12.77 -17.35 -1.93
C GLY A 143 -13.33 -15.92 -1.95
N LYS A 144 -12.59 -14.94 -1.41
CA LYS A 144 -12.99 -13.53 -1.37
C LYS A 144 -12.43 -12.75 -2.56
N VAL A 145 -13.06 -11.63 -2.86
CA VAL A 145 -12.50 -10.56 -3.66
C VAL A 145 -11.69 -9.67 -2.73
N VAL A 146 -10.39 -9.58 -2.96
CA VAL A 146 -9.47 -8.83 -2.11
C VAL A 146 -8.97 -7.61 -2.84
N ILE A 147 -9.29 -6.41 -2.34
CA ILE A 147 -8.81 -5.14 -2.87
C ILE A 147 -7.63 -4.68 -2.02
N VAL A 148 -6.42 -4.72 -2.58
CA VAL A 148 -5.20 -4.29 -1.90
C VAL A 148 -4.96 -2.82 -2.24
N VAL A 149 -4.90 -1.97 -1.20
CA VAL A 149 -4.85 -0.50 -1.34
C VAL A 149 -3.56 0.08 -0.77
N ASP A 150 -2.94 1.00 -1.53
CA ASP A 150 -1.85 1.85 -1.05
C ASP A 150 -2.09 3.33 -1.47
N ASP A 151 -1.30 4.28 -0.94
CA ASP A 151 -1.43 5.71 -1.27
C ASP A 151 -0.78 6.08 -2.62
N GLY A 152 -0.01 5.20 -3.21
CA GLY A 152 0.58 5.32 -4.54
C GLY A 152 1.79 4.40 -4.74
N LEU A 153 2.19 4.23 -5.99
CA LEU A 153 3.26 3.29 -6.36
C LEU A 153 4.38 4.00 -7.12
N ALA A 154 5.58 4.03 -6.50
CA ALA A 154 6.80 4.48 -7.16
C ALA A 154 7.55 3.29 -7.80
N THR A 155 7.85 2.25 -7.02
CA THR A 155 8.58 1.04 -7.46
C THR A 155 7.70 -0.20 -7.48
N GLY A 156 6.52 -0.16 -6.89
CA GLY A 156 5.59 -1.28 -6.80
C GLY A 156 6.04 -2.46 -5.92
N SER A 157 7.26 -2.47 -5.37
CA SER A 157 7.80 -3.62 -4.63
C SER A 157 6.96 -4.04 -3.44
N THR A 158 6.41 -3.09 -2.68
CA THR A 158 5.52 -3.35 -1.54
C THR A 158 4.21 -3.99 -2.00
N MET A 159 3.59 -3.43 -3.04
CA MET A 159 2.36 -3.96 -3.62
C MET A 159 2.54 -5.38 -4.15
N ARG A 160 3.63 -5.67 -4.88
CA ARG A 160 3.93 -7.02 -5.40
C ARG A 160 3.99 -8.07 -4.30
N VAL A 161 4.72 -7.78 -3.21
CA VAL A 161 4.81 -8.72 -2.08
C VAL A 161 3.45 -8.90 -1.40
N ALA A 162 2.67 -7.83 -1.29
CA ALA A 162 1.32 -7.92 -0.75
C ALA A 162 0.42 -8.81 -1.62
N LEU A 163 0.43 -8.63 -2.95
CA LEU A 163 -0.35 -9.44 -3.89
C LEU A 163 0.07 -10.92 -3.84
N GLN A 164 1.37 -11.22 -3.87
CA GLN A 164 1.88 -12.59 -3.75
C GLN A 164 1.46 -13.26 -2.45
N SER A 165 1.50 -12.50 -1.34
CA SER A 165 1.06 -12.97 -0.04
C SER A 165 -0.45 -13.23 0.01
N VAL A 166 -1.24 -12.33 -0.58
CA VAL A 166 -2.71 -12.49 -0.69
C VAL A 166 -3.06 -13.72 -1.52
N ARG A 167 -2.40 -13.95 -2.64
CA ARG A 167 -2.62 -15.12 -3.52
C ARG A 167 -2.44 -16.47 -2.80
N LYS A 168 -1.54 -16.57 -1.83
CA LYS A 168 -1.34 -17.79 -1.02
C LYS A 168 -2.57 -18.19 -0.20
N ASN A 169 -3.48 -17.25 0.04
CA ASN A 169 -4.72 -17.49 0.77
C ASN A 169 -5.90 -17.89 -0.14
N ASN A 170 -5.64 -18.21 -1.41
CA ASN A 170 -6.64 -18.64 -2.40
C ASN A 170 -7.87 -17.71 -2.49
N PRO A 171 -7.69 -16.39 -2.69
CA PRO A 171 -8.79 -15.49 -2.98
C PRO A 171 -9.44 -15.84 -4.32
N ALA A 172 -10.71 -15.45 -4.51
CA ALA A 172 -11.40 -15.62 -5.79
C ALA A 172 -10.94 -14.60 -6.83
N TRP A 173 -10.59 -13.38 -6.38
CA TRP A 173 -10.18 -12.25 -7.22
C TRP A 173 -9.29 -11.29 -6.44
N VAL A 174 -8.28 -10.73 -7.06
CA VAL A 174 -7.35 -9.77 -6.42
C VAL A 174 -7.27 -8.51 -7.26
N VAL A 175 -7.56 -7.39 -6.61
CA VAL A 175 -7.46 -6.04 -7.20
C VAL A 175 -6.32 -5.29 -6.53
N ALA A 176 -5.40 -4.73 -7.34
CA ALA A 176 -4.45 -3.74 -6.87
C ALA A 176 -5.06 -2.35 -7.09
N ALA A 177 -5.21 -1.55 -6.04
CA ALA A 177 -5.92 -0.28 -6.12
C ALA A 177 -5.10 0.87 -5.51
N VAL A 178 -4.81 1.91 -6.32
CA VAL A 178 -4.02 3.07 -5.90
C VAL A 178 -4.49 4.35 -6.59
N PRO A 179 -4.37 5.51 -5.93
CA PRO A 179 -4.68 6.79 -6.53
C PRO A 179 -3.72 7.18 -7.66
N VAL A 180 -2.42 6.84 -7.51
CA VAL A 180 -1.40 7.25 -8.47
C VAL A 180 -0.27 6.23 -8.55
N ALA A 181 0.26 6.01 -9.75
CA ALA A 181 1.40 5.13 -9.98
C ALA A 181 2.27 5.63 -11.15
N ALA A 182 3.55 5.24 -11.16
CA ALA A 182 4.33 5.31 -12.39
C ALA A 182 3.71 4.39 -13.46
N ALA A 183 3.68 4.84 -14.71
CA ALA A 183 2.98 4.13 -15.80
C ALA A 183 3.53 2.70 -15.99
N GLU A 184 4.85 2.55 -15.93
CA GLU A 184 5.54 1.27 -16.07
C GLU A 184 5.15 0.29 -14.96
N ILE A 185 5.06 0.79 -13.72
CA ILE A 185 4.69 -0.02 -12.55
C ILE A 185 3.24 -0.49 -12.63
N ARG A 186 2.33 0.39 -13.10
CA ARG A 186 0.94 -0.01 -13.35
C ARG A 186 0.86 -1.18 -14.32
N GLN A 187 1.57 -1.12 -15.46
CA GLN A 187 1.60 -2.19 -16.48
C GLN A 187 2.18 -3.50 -15.92
N GLU A 188 3.25 -3.42 -15.14
CA GLU A 188 3.87 -4.60 -14.52
C GLU A 188 2.93 -5.32 -13.55
N LEU A 189 2.06 -4.58 -12.84
CA LEU A 189 1.09 -5.17 -11.92
C LEU A 189 -0.08 -5.87 -12.62
N GLU A 190 -0.38 -5.57 -13.89
CA GLU A 190 -1.40 -6.27 -14.68
C GLU A 190 -1.10 -7.78 -14.85
N GLY A 191 0.16 -8.20 -14.65
CA GLY A 191 0.56 -9.61 -14.61
C GLY A 191 0.46 -10.26 -13.22
N GLU A 192 0.24 -9.49 -12.15
CA GLU A 192 0.26 -9.97 -10.76
C GLU A 192 -1.10 -9.89 -10.06
N ALA A 193 -1.96 -8.95 -10.46
CA ALA A 193 -3.35 -8.81 -10.02
C ALA A 193 -4.32 -9.22 -11.13
N ASP A 194 -5.56 -9.56 -10.77
CA ASP A 194 -6.62 -9.81 -11.75
C ASP A 194 -7.17 -8.51 -12.32
N GLU A 195 -7.05 -7.40 -11.55
CA GLU A 195 -7.42 -6.06 -11.93
C GLU A 195 -6.47 -5.05 -11.29
N VAL A 196 -6.15 -3.97 -12.03
CA VAL A 196 -5.39 -2.83 -11.52
C VAL A 196 -6.23 -1.57 -11.64
N ALA A 197 -6.75 -1.07 -10.53
CA ALA A 197 -7.45 0.20 -10.42
C ALA A 197 -6.45 1.30 -10.06
N CYS A 198 -6.18 2.20 -11.00
CA CYS A 198 -5.29 3.34 -10.80
C CYS A 198 -5.95 4.59 -11.40
N LEU A 199 -6.10 5.66 -10.60
CA LEU A 199 -6.75 6.90 -11.09
C LEU A 199 -5.87 7.65 -12.08
N HIS A 200 -4.56 7.78 -11.77
CA HIS A 200 -3.64 8.57 -12.57
C HIS A 200 -2.27 7.91 -12.72
N THR A 201 -1.70 8.04 -13.92
CA THR A 201 -0.33 7.60 -14.24
C THR A 201 0.46 8.77 -14.85
N PRO A 202 0.77 9.81 -14.05
CA PRO A 202 1.41 11.01 -14.56
C PRO A 202 2.88 10.78 -14.94
N THR A 203 3.36 11.58 -15.89
CA THR A 203 4.76 11.59 -16.35
C THR A 203 5.25 13.04 -16.44
N PRO A 204 6.45 13.36 -15.90
CA PRO A 204 7.38 12.47 -15.18
C PRO A 204 6.89 12.11 -13.78
N PHE A 205 7.34 10.95 -13.25
CA PHE A 205 6.98 10.46 -11.91
C PHE A 205 8.24 10.36 -11.03
N TYR A 206 8.41 11.28 -10.08
CA TYR A 206 9.57 11.30 -9.17
C TYR A 206 9.26 10.71 -7.79
N GLY A 207 7.97 10.61 -7.43
CA GLY A 207 7.52 10.04 -6.17
C GLY A 207 6.04 10.30 -5.92
N VAL A 208 5.46 9.53 -5.01
CA VAL A 208 4.03 9.58 -4.69
C VAL A 208 3.62 10.93 -4.12
N GLY A 209 4.41 11.46 -3.19
CA GLY A 209 4.06 12.66 -2.42
C GLY A 209 3.87 13.94 -3.25
N GLN A 210 4.49 14.03 -4.43
CA GLN A 210 4.37 15.21 -5.29
C GLN A 210 2.94 15.42 -5.84
N TRP A 211 2.09 14.41 -5.79
CA TRP A 211 0.73 14.44 -6.31
C TRP A 211 -0.32 14.81 -5.26
N TYR A 212 0.13 15.01 -4.01
CA TYR A 212 -0.69 15.38 -2.87
C TYR A 212 -0.32 16.78 -2.37
N ALA A 213 -1.32 17.61 -2.06
CA ALA A 213 -1.09 18.90 -1.41
C ALA A 213 -0.62 18.72 0.04
N ASP A 214 -1.21 17.74 0.73
CA ASP A 214 -0.82 17.31 2.06
C ASP A 214 -0.46 15.82 2.00
N PHE A 215 0.84 15.52 2.24
CA PHE A 215 1.40 14.16 2.26
C PHE A 215 2.19 13.91 3.53
N GLU A 216 1.78 14.49 4.65
CA GLU A 216 2.41 14.22 5.94
C GLU A 216 2.42 12.73 6.27
N GLN A 217 3.39 12.32 7.08
CA GLN A 217 3.53 10.91 7.44
C GLN A 217 2.35 10.49 8.34
N THR A 218 1.55 9.52 7.91
CA THR A 218 0.48 8.91 8.71
C THR A 218 1.06 8.33 10.00
N ALA A 219 0.57 8.77 11.14
CA ALA A 219 1.00 8.31 12.46
C ALA A 219 0.40 6.93 12.80
N ASP A 220 1.04 6.19 13.71
CA ASP A 220 0.52 4.89 14.16
C ASP A 220 -0.84 5.04 14.87
N ASP A 221 -1.03 6.13 15.63
CA ASP A 221 -2.31 6.43 16.30
C ASP A 221 -3.45 6.68 15.29
N GLU A 222 -3.16 7.35 14.18
CA GLU A 222 -4.13 7.53 13.09
C GLU A 222 -4.52 6.19 12.46
N VAL A 223 -3.53 5.32 12.19
CA VAL A 223 -3.77 3.96 11.68
C VAL A 223 -4.69 3.18 12.62
N LEU A 224 -4.38 3.17 13.92
CA LEU A 224 -5.19 2.49 14.94
C LEU A 224 -6.60 3.03 15.01
N HIS A 225 -6.77 4.36 14.99
CA HIS A 225 -8.07 5.01 15.01
C HIS A 225 -8.94 4.61 13.82
N LEU A 226 -8.41 4.69 12.60
CA LEU A 226 -9.13 4.35 11.37
C LEU A 226 -9.52 2.87 11.31
N LEU A 227 -8.61 1.95 11.70
CA LEU A 227 -8.91 0.53 11.76
C LEU A 227 -9.99 0.20 12.81
N HIS A 228 -9.96 0.86 13.94
CA HIS A 228 -10.98 0.70 14.98
C HIS A 228 -12.34 1.24 14.53
N GLU A 229 -12.36 2.37 13.82
CA GLU A 229 -13.59 2.93 13.25
C GLU A 229 -14.18 2.00 12.17
N ALA A 230 -13.36 1.50 11.24
CA ALA A 230 -13.79 0.55 10.23
C ALA A 230 -14.38 -0.73 10.84
N GLN A 231 -13.77 -1.23 11.92
CA GLN A 231 -14.27 -2.40 12.62
C GLN A 231 -15.64 -2.21 13.27
N ARG A 232 -15.94 -1.00 13.76
CA ARG A 232 -17.28 -0.73 14.32
C ARG A 232 -18.37 -0.78 13.26
N ARG A 233 -18.04 -0.52 11.99
CA ARG A 233 -18.97 -0.64 10.85
C ARG A 233 -19.17 -2.10 10.46
N HIS A 234 -18.12 -2.92 10.51
CA HIS A 234 -18.10 -4.35 10.17
C HIS A 234 -17.56 -5.18 11.36
N PRO A 235 -18.35 -5.39 12.42
CA PRO A 235 -17.91 -6.23 13.54
C PRO A 235 -17.63 -7.66 13.04
N PRO A 236 -16.59 -8.32 13.55
CA PRO A 236 -16.29 -9.71 13.19
C PRO A 236 -17.50 -10.58 13.55
N THR A 237 -17.97 -11.36 12.59
CA THR A 237 -19.00 -12.38 12.86
C THR A 237 -18.43 -13.36 13.88
N ALA A 238 -19.09 -13.48 15.04
CA ALA A 238 -18.72 -14.46 16.06
C ALA A 238 -18.72 -15.84 15.41
N SER A 239 -17.57 -16.51 15.41
CA SER A 239 -17.45 -17.90 14.98
C SER A 239 -18.34 -18.72 15.91
N THR A 240 -19.48 -19.16 15.42
CA THR A 240 -20.36 -20.10 16.14
C THR A 240 -19.61 -21.43 16.20
N THR A 241 -18.86 -21.63 17.26
CA THR A 241 -18.30 -22.95 17.59
C THR A 241 -19.49 -23.81 17.99
N THR A 242 -20.07 -24.51 17.04
CA THR A 242 -21.06 -25.54 17.32
C THR A 242 -20.32 -26.68 18.02
N SER A 243 -20.28 -26.65 19.35
CA SER A 243 -19.90 -27.80 20.14
C SER A 243 -21.02 -28.85 19.96
N SER A 244 -20.80 -29.76 19.02
CA SER A 244 -21.60 -31.00 18.92
C SER A 244 -21.25 -31.87 20.12
N SER A 245 -21.92 -31.66 21.23
CA SER A 245 -22.01 -32.64 22.30
C SER A 245 -22.77 -33.86 21.79
N ARG A 246 -22.06 -34.85 21.30
CA ARG A 246 -22.58 -36.21 21.17
C ARG A 246 -22.66 -36.82 22.55
N ASN A 247 -23.83 -36.77 23.16
CA ASN A 247 -24.25 -37.75 24.16
C ASN A 247 -24.64 -39.03 23.43
N GLY A 248 -24.06 -40.15 23.80
CA GLY A 248 -24.35 -41.49 23.38
C GLY A 248 -23.45 -42.46 24.13
#